data_77f9c7bc768938401b910378c712662c
#
_entry.id   77f9c7bc768938401b910378c712662c
#
_cell.length_a   1.000
_cell.length_b   1.000
_cell.length_c   1.000
_cell.angle_alpha   90.00
_cell.angle_beta   90.00
_cell.angle_gamma   90.00
#
_symmetry.space_group_name_H-M   'P 1'
#
loop_
_entity.id
_entity.type
_entity.pdbx_description
1 polymer ?
#
loop_
_entity_poly.entity_id
_entity_poly.type
_entity_poly.pdbx_seq_one_letter_code
_entity_poly.pdbx_strand_id
1 'polypeptide(L)'
;MKRTFTTLTDATLITAVVQHGFGEVITDALLEVGIQGSTLHKAMGVGIRERLGAVGVAVDAERDVVNVMVSSDEVDRVFERXFLAGKLDTPGMGFMYATPLMQAATYVPPAIIAKYTDS
;
A
#
# COMPACT_ATOMS: atom_id res chain seq x y z
N MET A 1 -18.41 18.89 -18.39
CA MET A 1 -18.45 19.58 -17.10
C MET A 1 -17.05 19.94 -16.68
N LYS A 2 -16.89 21.15 -16.21
CA LYS A 2 -15.56 21.63 -15.84
C LYS A 2 -15.24 21.25 -14.40
N ARG A 3 -14.08 20.70 -14.21
CA ARG A 3 -13.68 20.32 -12.86
C ARG A 3 -13.13 21.52 -12.10
N THR A 4 -13.41 21.54 -10.82
CA THR A 4 -12.91 22.60 -9.95
C THR A 4 -11.74 22.09 -9.10
N PHE A 5 -11.22 20.93 -9.39
CA PHE A 5 -10.10 20.37 -8.65
C PHE A 5 -9.21 19.59 -9.61
N THR A 6 -8.00 19.39 -9.20
CA THR A 6 -7.02 18.68 -9.99
C THR A 6 -7.15 17.19 -9.74
N THR A 7 -7.22 16.41 -10.81
CA THR A 7 -7.18 14.96 -10.67
C THR A 7 -5.84 14.43 -11.10
N LEU A 8 -5.41 13.39 -10.42
CA LEU A 8 -4.19 12.68 -10.71
C LEU A 8 -4.57 11.42 -11.46
N THR A 9 -3.97 11.21 -12.62
CA THR A 9 -4.31 10.05 -13.42
C THR A 9 -3.15 9.09 -13.59
N ASP A 10 -2.04 9.35 -12.90
CA ASP A 10 -0.87 8.50 -12.99
C ASP A 10 -0.50 8.04 -11.60
N ALA A 11 -1.45 7.43 -10.94
CA ALA A 11 -1.28 7.01 -9.55
C ALA A 11 -1.61 5.53 -9.41
N THR A 12 -0.95 4.91 -8.47
CA THR A 12 -1.14 3.50 -8.16
C THR A 12 -1.26 3.35 -6.66
N LEU A 13 -2.19 2.52 -6.22
CA LEU A 13 -2.34 2.19 -4.82
C LEU A 13 -1.62 0.89 -4.54
N ILE A 14 -0.72 0.91 -3.57
CA ILE A 14 -0.04 -0.31 -3.15
C ILE A 14 -0.63 -0.71 -1.81
N THR A 15 -1.05 -1.96 -1.72
CA THR A 15 -1.69 -2.49 -0.52
C THR A 15 -0.90 -3.68 -0.02
N ALA A 16 -0.59 -3.68 1.26
CA ALA A 16 0.06 -4.82 1.90
C ALA A 16 -0.82 -5.31 3.04
N VAL A 17 -1.07 -6.60 3.06
CA VAL A 17 -1.84 -7.25 4.11
C VAL A 17 -0.88 -8.17 4.83
N VAL A 18 -0.51 -7.81 6.05
CA VAL A 18 0.63 -8.44 6.70
C VAL A 18 0.25 -8.86 8.10
N GLN A 19 1.12 -9.64 8.70
CA GLN A 19 0.92 -10.12 10.05
C GLN A 19 0.87 -8.93 11.01
N HIS A 20 0.06 -9.09 12.04
CA HIS A 20 -0.10 -8.04 13.04
C HIS A 20 1.26 -7.61 13.58
N GLY A 21 1.44 -6.32 13.65
CA GLY A 21 2.68 -5.73 14.13
C GLY A 21 3.63 -5.32 13.04
N PHE A 22 3.49 -5.88 11.84
CA PHE A 22 4.41 -5.53 10.76
C PHE A 22 3.95 -4.34 9.95
N GLY A 23 2.71 -3.87 10.18
CA GLY A 23 2.27 -2.67 9.49
C GLY A 23 3.12 -1.46 9.83
N GLU A 24 3.46 -1.30 11.11
CA GLU A 24 4.28 -0.17 11.49
C GLU A 24 5.70 -0.30 10.97
N VAL A 25 6.19 -1.53 10.86
CA VAL A 25 7.51 -1.72 10.25
C VAL A 25 7.50 -1.21 8.82
N ILE A 26 6.42 -1.50 8.10
CA ILE A 26 6.31 -1.06 6.72
C ILE A 26 6.17 0.45 6.63
N THR A 27 5.31 1.05 7.45
CA THR A 27 5.15 2.50 7.37
C THR A 27 6.43 3.22 7.76
N ASP A 28 7.17 2.70 8.72
CA ASP A 28 8.45 3.31 9.07
C ASP A 28 9.43 3.19 7.91
N ALA A 29 9.46 2.05 7.24
CA ALA A 29 10.36 1.87 6.11
C ALA A 29 10.01 2.82 4.97
N LEU A 30 8.73 3.06 4.75
CA LEU A 30 8.33 4.00 3.71
C LEU A 30 8.78 5.41 4.04
N LEU A 31 8.66 5.80 5.31
CA LEU A 31 9.14 7.12 5.71
C LEU A 31 10.64 7.26 5.49
N GLU A 32 11.38 6.20 5.73
CA GLU A 32 12.83 6.25 5.55
C GLU A 32 13.22 6.54 4.11
N VAL A 33 12.40 6.16 3.15
CA VAL A 33 12.69 6.44 1.75
C VAL A 33 11.87 7.59 1.21
N GLY A 34 11.30 8.39 2.10
CA GLY A 34 10.66 9.63 1.69
C GLY A 34 9.22 9.49 1.25
N ILE A 35 8.59 8.38 1.51
CA ILE A 35 7.22 8.15 1.11
C ILE A 35 6.31 8.41 2.29
N GLN A 36 5.47 9.42 2.16
CA GLN A 36 4.52 9.80 3.21
C GLN A 36 3.11 9.50 2.76
N GLY A 37 2.19 9.57 3.69
CA GLY A 37 0.79 9.44 3.35
C GLY A 37 0.28 8.02 3.32
N SER A 38 1.00 7.10 3.92
CA SER A 38 0.46 5.75 4.04
C SER A 38 -0.58 5.71 5.16
N THR A 39 -1.53 4.80 5.02
CA THR A 39 -2.52 4.56 6.06
C THR A 39 -2.41 3.12 6.51
N LEU A 40 -2.67 2.91 7.79
CA LEU A 40 -2.61 1.60 8.38
C LEU A 40 -3.90 1.33 9.12
N HIS A 41 -4.50 0.19 8.88
CA HIS A 41 -5.67 -0.20 9.66
C HIS A 41 -5.62 -1.69 9.92
N LYS A 42 -6.51 -2.14 10.80
CA LYS A 42 -6.56 -3.52 11.20
C LYS A 42 -7.66 -4.25 10.44
N ALA A 43 -7.42 -5.53 10.20
CA ALA A 43 -8.41 -6.37 9.53
C ALA A 43 -8.30 -7.76 10.11
N MET A 44 -9.32 -8.57 9.86
CA MET A 44 -9.31 -9.96 10.30
C MET A 44 -9.11 -10.85 9.11
N GLY A 45 -8.17 -11.77 9.22
CA GLY A 45 -7.93 -12.76 8.20
C GLY A 45 -8.30 -14.14 8.68
N VAL A 46 -8.61 -15.02 7.75
CA VAL A 46 -9.07 -16.36 8.07
C VAL A 46 -8.42 -17.35 7.13
N GLY A 47 -8.10 -18.50 7.64
CA GLY A 47 -7.95 -19.65 6.79
C GLY A 47 -6.58 -20.03 6.31
N ILE A 48 -5.60 -19.19 6.54
CA ILE A 48 -4.29 -19.53 5.99
C ILE A 48 -3.70 -20.77 6.64
N ARG A 49 -4.03 -21.00 7.89
CA ARG A 49 -3.49 -22.13 8.61
C ARG A 49 -3.94 -23.47 8.09
N GLU A 50 -5.07 -23.46 7.42
CA GLU A 50 -5.56 -24.70 6.86
C GLU A 50 -4.59 -25.30 5.87
N ARG A 51 -3.91 -24.46 5.15
CA ARG A 51 -2.94 -24.93 4.18
C ARG A 51 -1.69 -25.44 4.84
N LEU A 52 -1.50 -25.10 6.09
CA LEU A 52 -0.31 -25.52 6.81
C LEU A 52 -0.58 -26.74 7.67
N GLY A 53 -1.74 -27.35 7.49
CA GLY A 53 -2.02 -28.58 8.17
C GLY A 53 -2.72 -28.46 9.50
N ALA A 54 -3.17 -27.29 9.86
CA ALA A 54 -3.97 -27.13 11.07
C ALA A 54 -5.40 -27.55 10.76
N VAL A 55 -5.59 -28.79 10.58
CA VAL A 55 -6.82 -29.34 10.04
C VAL A 55 -7.99 -29.00 10.94
N GLY A 56 -9.06 -28.51 10.30
CA GLY A 56 -10.31 -28.32 11.00
C GLY A 56 -10.36 -27.10 11.89
N VAL A 57 -9.34 -26.29 11.86
CA VAL A 57 -9.33 -25.10 12.69
C VAL A 57 -9.29 -23.87 11.81
N ALA A 58 -10.36 -23.11 11.82
CA ALA A 58 -10.38 -21.81 11.18
C ALA A 58 -9.85 -20.83 12.21
N VAL A 59 -8.77 -20.19 11.89
CA VAL A 59 -8.15 -19.27 12.81
C VAL A 59 -8.35 -17.85 12.33
N ASP A 60 -9.06 -17.08 13.12
CA ASP A 60 -9.19 -15.66 12.87
C ASP A 60 -7.93 -15.00 13.36
N ALA A 61 -7.26 -14.30 12.48
CA ALA A 61 -6.03 -13.67 12.85
C ALA A 61 -6.10 -12.19 12.47
N GLU A 62 -5.67 -11.36 13.39
CA GLU A 62 -5.62 -9.95 13.12
C GLU A 62 -4.50 -9.65 12.14
N ARG A 63 -4.78 -8.81 11.18
CA ARG A 63 -3.82 -8.39 10.18
C ARG A 63 -3.66 -6.90 10.21
N ASP A 64 -2.52 -6.43 9.76
CA ASP A 64 -2.33 -5.02 9.48
C ASP A 64 -2.45 -4.82 7.97
N VAL A 65 -3.18 -3.78 7.59
CA VAL A 65 -3.32 -3.43 6.18
C VAL A 65 -2.70 -2.05 5.99
N VAL A 66 -1.74 -1.96 5.10
CA VAL A 66 -1.07 -0.70 4.80
C VAL A 66 -1.36 -0.34 3.37
N ASN A 67 -1.87 0.86 3.17
CA ASN A 67 -2.14 1.40 1.84
C ASN A 67 -1.30 2.63 1.63
N VAL A 68 -0.73 2.77 0.44
CA VAL A 68 -0.03 3.98 0.09
C VAL A 68 -0.25 4.25 -1.38
N MET A 69 -0.53 5.51 -1.70
CA MET A 69 -0.71 5.92 -3.09
C MET A 69 0.58 6.56 -3.57
N VAL A 70 1.08 6.10 -4.69
CA VAL A 70 2.32 6.62 -5.25
C VAL A 70 2.11 6.92 -6.73
N SER A 71 2.98 7.75 -7.29
CA SER A 71 2.95 7.91 -8.73
C SER A 71 3.41 6.62 -9.38
N SER A 72 2.91 6.36 -10.58
CA SER A 72 3.15 5.06 -11.18
C SER A 72 4.60 4.78 -11.49
N ASP A 73 5.41 5.82 -11.66
CA ASP A 73 6.83 5.60 -11.90
C ASP A 73 7.60 5.26 -10.62
N GLU A 74 6.93 5.35 -9.47
CA GLU A 74 7.57 4.98 -8.20
C GLU A 74 7.19 3.58 -7.76
N VAL A 75 6.32 2.91 -8.49
CA VAL A 75 5.73 1.67 -7.98
C VAL A 75 6.79 0.62 -7.70
N ASP A 76 7.70 0.40 -8.64
CA ASP A 76 8.65 -0.69 -8.45
C ASP A 76 9.50 -0.46 -7.21
N ARG A 77 9.95 0.75 -7.00
CA ARG A 77 10.79 1.07 -5.86
C ARG A 77 10.03 0.89 -4.55
N VAL A 78 8.83 1.41 -4.50
CA VAL A 78 8.05 1.34 -3.27
C VAL A 78 7.57 -0.09 -3.02
N PHE A 79 7.19 -0.78 -4.07
CA PHE A 79 6.73 -2.15 -3.95
C PHE A 79 7.83 -3.03 -3.34
N GLU A 80 9.04 -2.88 -3.84
CA GLU A 80 10.14 -3.66 -3.31
C GLU A 80 10.39 -3.32 -1.85
N ARG A 81 10.30 -2.06 -1.51
CA ARG A 81 10.52 -1.66 -0.14
C ARG A 81 9.49 -2.27 0.82
N UNK A 82 8.31 -2.37 0.43
CA UNK A 82 7.43 -2.83 1.10
C UNK A 82 7.58 -4.07 1.31
N PHE A 83 7.85 -4.88 0.29
CA PHE A 83 8.02 -6.33 0.34
C PHE A 83 9.13 -6.75 1.31
N LEU A 84 10.23 -6.06 1.23
CA LEU A 84 11.37 -6.42 2.09
C LEU A 84 11.09 -6.07 3.55
N ALA A 85 10.49 -4.93 3.80
CA ALA A 85 10.22 -4.54 5.18
C ALA A 85 9.23 -5.49 5.84
N GLY A 86 8.24 -5.96 5.08
CA GLY A 86 7.25 -6.88 5.61
C GLY A 86 7.71 -8.32 5.65
N LYS A 87 8.90 -8.59 5.15
CA LYS A 87 9.43 -9.95 5.09
C LYS A 87 8.47 -10.89 4.37
N LEU A 88 7.95 -10.43 3.25
CA LEU A 88 6.91 -11.16 2.57
C LEU A 88 7.42 -12.36 1.80
N ASP A 89 8.73 -12.55 1.76
CA ASP A 89 9.30 -13.78 1.23
C ASP A 89 9.29 -14.90 2.27
N THR A 90 8.65 -14.68 3.40
CA THR A 90 8.57 -15.67 4.47
C THR A 90 7.15 -16.20 4.54
N PRO A 91 6.96 -17.52 4.61
CA PRO A 91 5.61 -18.06 4.66
C PRO A 91 4.83 -17.52 5.84
N GLY A 92 3.57 -17.19 5.59
CA GLY A 92 2.68 -16.73 6.64
C GLY A 92 2.75 -15.25 6.95
N MET A 93 3.64 -14.51 6.31
CA MET A 93 3.77 -13.10 6.64
C MET A 93 2.74 -12.23 5.95
N GLY A 94 2.23 -12.64 4.80
CA GLY A 94 1.22 -11.85 4.14
C GLY A 94 1.44 -11.73 2.65
N PHE A 95 0.77 -10.77 2.06
CA PHE A 95 0.86 -10.55 0.62
C PHE A 95 0.65 -9.07 0.32
N MET A 96 0.94 -8.69 -0.91
CA MET A 96 0.73 -7.32 -1.31
C MET A 96 0.41 -7.27 -2.80
N TYR A 97 -0.15 -6.15 -3.21
CA TYR A 97 -0.53 -5.96 -4.61
C TYR A 97 -0.59 -4.49 -4.92
N ALA A 98 -0.61 -4.19 -6.20
CA ALA A 98 -0.67 -2.82 -6.68
C ALA A 98 -1.86 -2.69 -7.61
N THR A 99 -2.59 -1.59 -7.46
CA THR A 99 -3.79 -1.33 -8.24
C THR A 99 -3.65 0.00 -8.95
N PRO A 100 -3.60 0.02 -10.27
CA PRO A 100 -3.61 1.31 -10.97
C PRO A 100 -4.94 2.02 -10.71
N LEU A 101 -4.87 3.31 -10.45
CA LEU A 101 -6.08 4.08 -10.17
C LEU A 101 -6.48 4.88 -11.38
N MET A 102 -7.78 4.90 -11.67
CA MET A 102 -8.25 5.68 -12.79
C MET A 102 -8.07 7.16 -12.53
N GLN A 103 -8.35 7.59 -11.32
CA GLN A 103 -8.06 8.96 -10.94
C GLN A 103 -8.03 9.05 -9.41
N ALA A 104 -7.34 10.05 -8.94
CA ALA A 104 -7.25 10.35 -7.52
C ALA A 104 -7.22 11.85 -7.37
N ALA A 105 -7.49 12.32 -6.17
CA ALA A 105 -7.50 13.75 -5.95
C ALA A 105 -6.99 14.05 -4.54
N THR A 106 -6.21 15.09 -4.47
CA THR A 106 -5.71 15.61 -3.20
C THR A 106 -5.25 17.03 -3.46
N TYR A 107 -4.87 17.71 -2.43
CA TYR A 107 -4.29 19.03 -2.63
C TYR A 107 -2.97 18.90 -3.40
N VAL A 108 -2.83 19.71 -4.42
CA VAL A 108 -1.61 19.73 -5.21
C VAL A 108 -1.08 21.15 -5.19
N PRO A 109 0.16 21.37 -4.75
CA PRO A 109 0.70 22.73 -4.72
C PRO A 109 0.71 23.35 -6.11
N PRO A 110 0.46 24.65 -6.21
CA PRO A 110 0.43 25.29 -7.52
C PRO A 110 1.70 25.10 -8.33
N ALA A 111 2.85 25.04 -7.69
CA ALA A 111 4.09 24.86 -8.42
C ALA A 111 4.12 23.49 -9.12
N ILE A 112 3.54 22.48 -8.48
CA ILE A 112 3.48 21.16 -9.08
C ILE A 112 2.50 21.16 -10.25
N ILE A 113 1.36 21.84 -10.09
CA ILE A 113 0.39 21.92 -11.18
C ILE A 113 1.03 22.58 -12.40
N ALA A 114 1.73 23.67 -12.19
CA ALA A 114 2.37 24.36 -13.31
C ALA A 114 3.38 23.47 -14.00
N LYS A 115 4.10 22.67 -13.22
CA LYS A 115 5.13 21.82 -13.79
C LYS A 115 4.55 20.75 -14.72
N TYR A 116 3.36 20.25 -14.42
CA TYR A 116 2.81 19.14 -15.17
C TYR A 116 1.74 19.53 -16.17
N THR A 117 1.20 20.73 -16.08
CA THR A 117 0.17 21.13 -17.03
C THR A 117 0.68 22.07 -18.11
N ASP A 118 1.89 22.49 -18.00
CA ASP A 118 2.45 23.52 -18.85
C ASP A 118 3.23 22.91 -20.00
N SER A 119 2.73 21.96 -20.63
CA SER A 119 3.46 21.34 -21.73
C SER A 119 3.11 21.95 -23.06
#